data_98a12ea516c521d3ba1cb79f0d832a9e
#
_entry.id   98a12ea516c521d3ba1cb79f0d832a9e
#
_cell.length_a   1.000
_cell.length_b   1.000
_cell.length_c   1.000
_cell.angle_alpha   90.00
_cell.angle_beta   90.00
_cell.angle_gamma   90.00
#
_symmetry.space_group_name_H-M   'P 1'
#
loop_
_entity.id
_entity.type
_entity.pdbx_description
1 polymer ?
#
loop_
_entity_poly.entity_id
_entity_poly.type
_entity_poly.pdbx_seq_one_letter_code
_entity_poly.pdbx_strand_id
1 'polypeptide(L)'
;MSRYRIFNTQDAIEYAREFGRCFNSDSRLSAEEIGDGNLNLVFKIHEEGTDRRLIVKQALPYVRCVGESWPLTLDRARIEAEVLLRHGEYCPMHTVAVLHHDAELAIMVLEDLSHYQVWRAGLIAGKTYPEAAAQLGEYLAQTLYHTSDFHQPSQAKKADVARFINPEMCEITEDVFFTDPYRDHERNNINPDIQADAERLWHDQPLKTRVAGLKHAFLTRTEALLHGDVHSGSIFVNEHGLKVFDAEFGYYGPIGFDIGSAIGNLLLNFCGQPGLQSPEQAQLAQDDRVREVLCLWQTFSQRFIALAADAQDPALAEPGYIRTFLRQVWQDSLATPGPSLSAAPSASPMWPIWIASPTPSAGLAASVMHWLWAET
;
A
#
# COMPACT_ATOMS: atom_id res chain seq x y z
N MET A 1 -10.82 -25.83 -19.76
CA MET A 1 -11.68 -25.57 -18.58
C MET A 1 -10.78 -24.93 -17.53
N SER A 2 -11.23 -23.86 -16.87
CA SER A 2 -10.48 -23.24 -15.77
C SER A 2 -10.25 -24.25 -14.65
N ARG A 3 -9.05 -24.33 -14.09
CA ARG A 3 -8.74 -25.13 -12.89
C ARG A 3 -9.20 -24.45 -11.61
N TYR A 4 -9.61 -23.17 -11.69
CA TYR A 4 -10.01 -22.38 -10.54
C TYR A 4 -11.18 -23.02 -9.78
N ARG A 5 -11.03 -23.17 -8.49
CA ARG A 5 -12.07 -23.52 -7.51
C ARG A 5 -11.78 -22.81 -6.19
N ILE A 6 -12.81 -22.46 -5.47
CA ILE A 6 -12.69 -21.83 -4.16
C ILE A 6 -12.21 -22.88 -3.14
N PHE A 7 -11.17 -22.57 -2.38
CA PHE A 7 -10.61 -23.46 -1.38
C PHE A 7 -11.37 -23.36 -0.06
N ASN A 8 -11.45 -24.51 0.61
CA ASN A 8 -11.74 -24.58 2.04
C ASN A 8 -10.45 -24.89 2.84
N THR A 9 -10.56 -25.01 4.16
CA THR A 9 -9.41 -25.27 5.04
C THR A 9 -8.69 -26.58 4.70
N GLN A 10 -9.41 -27.64 4.30
CA GLN A 10 -8.80 -28.91 3.91
C GLN A 10 -8.02 -28.80 2.60
N ASP A 11 -8.57 -28.09 1.61
CA ASP A 11 -7.88 -27.80 0.34
C ASP A 11 -6.59 -27.01 0.58
N ALA A 12 -6.63 -26.02 1.49
CA ALA A 12 -5.47 -25.21 1.85
C ALA A 12 -4.36 -26.05 2.55
N ILE A 13 -4.74 -26.99 3.42
CA ILE A 13 -3.78 -27.94 4.04
C ILE A 13 -3.10 -28.80 2.98
N GLU A 14 -3.87 -29.40 2.06
CA GLU A 14 -3.33 -30.25 1.01
C GLU A 14 -2.39 -29.48 0.09
N TYR A 15 -2.79 -28.27 -0.30
CA TYR A 15 -1.96 -27.38 -1.11
C TYR A 15 -0.68 -26.95 -0.39
N ALA A 16 -0.77 -26.58 0.89
CA ALA A 16 0.39 -26.23 1.71
C ALA A 16 1.37 -27.41 1.89
N ARG A 17 0.85 -28.63 1.99
CA ARG A 17 1.68 -29.84 2.08
C ARG A 17 2.49 -30.07 0.81
N GLU A 18 1.88 -29.83 -0.36
CA GLU A 18 2.52 -30.05 -1.66
C GLU A 18 3.52 -28.93 -2.00
N PHE A 19 3.15 -27.68 -1.77
CA PHE A 19 3.87 -26.51 -2.26
C PHE A 19 4.57 -25.67 -1.18
N GLY A 20 4.24 -25.85 0.10
CA GLY A 20 4.78 -25.03 1.19
C GLY A 20 6.26 -25.28 1.52
N ARG A 21 6.81 -26.43 1.10
CA ARG A 21 8.23 -26.83 1.25
C ARG A 21 8.81 -26.83 2.69
N CYS A 22 8.03 -26.44 3.69
CA CYS A 22 8.45 -26.41 5.10
C CYS A 22 7.87 -27.56 5.92
N PHE A 23 6.92 -28.33 5.37
CA PHE A 23 6.26 -29.45 6.04
C PHE A 23 6.73 -30.81 5.50
N ASN A 24 6.79 -31.82 6.37
CA ASN A 24 7.05 -33.20 5.98
C ASN A 24 5.72 -33.86 5.52
N SER A 25 5.82 -34.95 4.77
CA SER A 25 4.64 -35.69 4.28
C SER A 25 3.74 -36.23 5.39
N ASP A 26 4.32 -36.54 6.56
CA ASP A 26 3.68 -37.10 7.75
C ASP A 26 3.31 -36.03 8.80
N SER A 27 3.61 -34.76 8.53
CA SER A 27 3.26 -33.64 9.42
C SER A 27 1.76 -33.56 9.66
N ARG A 28 1.35 -33.40 10.91
CA ARG A 28 -0.02 -33.06 11.26
C ARG A 28 -0.21 -31.57 11.11
N LEU A 29 -1.03 -31.19 10.12
CA LEU A 29 -1.32 -29.79 9.81
C LEU A 29 -2.73 -29.43 10.23
N SER A 30 -2.87 -28.23 10.77
CA SER A 30 -4.16 -27.55 10.98
C SER A 30 -4.22 -26.28 10.16
N ALA A 31 -5.43 -25.84 9.82
CA ALA A 31 -5.67 -24.60 9.11
C ALA A 31 -6.73 -23.76 9.81
N GLU A 32 -6.48 -22.46 9.89
CA GLU A 32 -7.42 -21.45 10.36
C GLU A 32 -7.63 -20.43 9.26
N GLU A 33 -8.89 -20.14 8.90
CA GLU A 33 -9.21 -19.05 8.00
C GLU A 33 -9.14 -17.72 8.76
N ILE A 34 -8.31 -16.79 8.30
CA ILE A 34 -8.21 -15.43 8.84
C ILE A 34 -9.31 -14.59 8.18
N GLY A 35 -10.34 -14.21 8.95
CA GLY A 35 -11.56 -13.58 8.44
C GLY A 35 -11.47 -12.11 8.04
N ASP A 36 -10.34 -11.44 8.24
CA ASP A 36 -10.19 -9.99 8.04
C ASP A 36 -9.96 -9.56 6.57
N GLY A 37 -9.86 -10.52 5.64
CA GLY A 37 -9.65 -10.24 4.22
C GLY A 37 -10.95 -9.89 3.49
N ASN A 38 -11.09 -8.64 3.03
CA ASN A 38 -12.26 -8.19 2.28
C ASN A 38 -12.31 -8.72 0.84
N LEU A 39 -11.17 -9.11 0.26
CA LEU A 39 -11.02 -9.47 -1.15
C LEU A 39 -10.53 -10.90 -1.37
N ASN A 40 -9.90 -11.52 -0.37
CA ASN A 40 -9.21 -12.78 -0.50
C ASN A 40 -9.60 -13.77 0.61
N LEU A 41 -9.47 -15.07 0.34
CA LEU A 41 -9.40 -16.10 1.38
C LEU A 41 -7.95 -16.20 1.87
N VAL A 42 -7.76 -16.17 3.17
CA VAL A 42 -6.44 -16.27 3.80
C VAL A 42 -6.49 -17.40 4.84
N PHE A 43 -5.68 -18.42 4.62
CA PHE A 43 -5.57 -19.57 5.52
C PHE A 43 -4.19 -19.57 6.17
N LYS A 44 -4.16 -19.59 7.48
CA LYS A 44 -2.96 -19.83 8.26
C LYS A 44 -2.80 -21.32 8.49
N ILE A 45 -1.73 -21.89 7.98
CA ILE A 45 -1.40 -23.31 8.12
C ILE A 45 -0.35 -23.45 9.20
N HIS A 46 -0.57 -24.38 10.12
CA HIS A 46 0.29 -24.63 11.27
C HIS A 46 0.58 -26.12 11.41
N GLU A 47 1.84 -26.49 11.65
CA GLU A 47 2.23 -27.85 11.99
C GLU A 47 2.13 -28.07 13.50
N GLU A 48 1.31 -29.05 13.93
CA GLU A 48 1.09 -29.35 15.33
C GLU A 48 2.40 -29.72 16.05
N GLY A 49 2.62 -29.11 17.20
CA GLY A 49 3.80 -29.38 18.04
C GLY A 49 5.09 -28.68 17.57
N THR A 50 5.02 -27.83 16.55
CA THR A 50 6.17 -27.04 16.06
C THR A 50 5.79 -25.56 15.88
N ASP A 51 6.78 -24.71 15.59
CA ASP A 51 6.55 -23.30 15.22
C ASP A 51 6.46 -23.08 13.70
N ARG A 52 6.43 -24.17 12.90
CA ARG A 52 6.35 -24.05 11.44
C ARG A 52 4.96 -23.64 11.02
N ARG A 53 4.89 -22.55 10.28
CA ARG A 53 3.65 -21.93 9.79
C ARG A 53 3.87 -21.35 8.40
N LEU A 54 2.80 -21.23 7.66
CA LEU A 54 2.75 -20.47 6.41
C LEU A 54 1.33 -19.96 6.16
N ILE A 55 1.21 -19.07 5.19
CA ILE A 55 -0.07 -18.52 4.74
C ILE A 55 -0.37 -19.06 3.34
N VAL A 56 -1.59 -19.51 3.13
CA VAL A 56 -2.17 -19.75 1.79
C VAL A 56 -3.20 -18.65 1.55
N LYS A 57 -2.97 -17.82 0.53
CA LYS A 57 -3.86 -16.72 0.14
C LYS A 57 -4.45 -17.03 -1.22
N GLN A 58 -5.78 -16.94 -1.37
CA GLN A 58 -6.49 -17.16 -2.62
C GLN A 58 -7.36 -15.95 -2.97
N ALA A 59 -7.24 -15.45 -4.19
CA ALA A 59 -8.12 -14.41 -4.71
C ALA A 59 -9.51 -14.97 -5.03
N LEU A 60 -10.55 -14.20 -4.69
CA LEU A 60 -11.94 -14.47 -5.07
C LEU A 60 -12.31 -13.62 -6.30
N PRO A 61 -13.23 -14.11 -7.18
CA PRO A 61 -13.65 -13.38 -8.37
C PRO A 61 -14.65 -12.23 -8.07
N TYR A 62 -14.73 -11.79 -6.82
CA TYR A 62 -15.61 -10.71 -6.36
C TYR A 62 -15.11 -10.13 -5.04
N VAL A 63 -15.61 -8.93 -4.71
CA VAL A 63 -15.38 -8.31 -3.38
C VAL A 63 -16.19 -9.06 -2.33
N ARG A 64 -15.54 -9.73 -1.39
CA ARG A 64 -16.18 -10.66 -0.43
C ARG A 64 -17.30 -10.01 0.41
N CYS A 65 -17.11 -8.76 0.84
CA CYS A 65 -18.10 -8.05 1.67
C CYS A 65 -19.30 -7.53 0.87
N VAL A 66 -19.19 -7.44 -0.46
CA VAL A 66 -20.27 -6.98 -1.37
C VAL A 66 -20.89 -8.13 -2.15
N GLY A 67 -20.14 -9.24 -2.34
CA GLY A 67 -20.58 -10.42 -3.08
C GLY A 67 -20.41 -10.28 -4.59
N GLU A 68 -21.09 -11.14 -5.35
CA GLU A 68 -20.98 -11.25 -6.82
C GLU A 68 -21.39 -9.98 -7.58
N SER A 69 -22.04 -9.01 -6.91
CA SER A 69 -22.42 -7.73 -7.52
C SER A 69 -21.24 -6.81 -7.82
N TRP A 70 -20.06 -7.09 -7.23
CA TRP A 70 -18.80 -6.40 -7.55
C TRP A 70 -17.74 -7.42 -7.99
N PRO A 71 -17.70 -7.76 -9.28
CA PRO A 71 -16.73 -8.71 -9.80
C PRO A 71 -15.31 -8.14 -9.75
N LEU A 72 -14.34 -9.03 -9.50
CA LEU A 72 -12.90 -8.73 -9.52
C LEU A 72 -12.15 -9.74 -10.37
N THR A 73 -11.12 -9.28 -11.06
CA THR A 73 -10.22 -10.14 -11.81
C THR A 73 -9.45 -11.10 -10.89
N LEU A 74 -9.32 -12.36 -11.28
CA LEU A 74 -8.43 -13.31 -10.61
C LEU A 74 -6.94 -13.05 -10.93
N ASP A 75 -6.65 -12.31 -12.03
CA ASP A 75 -5.29 -11.98 -12.43
C ASP A 75 -4.55 -11.10 -11.41
N ARG A 76 -5.30 -10.39 -10.54
CA ARG A 76 -4.72 -9.64 -9.42
C ARG A 76 -3.85 -10.50 -8.49
N ALA A 77 -4.16 -11.81 -8.34
CA ALA A 77 -3.31 -12.72 -7.57
C ALA A 77 -1.96 -12.99 -8.26
N ARG A 78 -1.93 -13.10 -9.60
CA ARG A 78 -0.69 -13.18 -10.36
C ARG A 78 0.10 -11.88 -10.22
N ILE A 79 -0.55 -10.73 -10.38
CA ILE A 79 0.08 -9.42 -10.23
C ILE A 79 0.69 -9.30 -8.84
N GLU A 80 -0.06 -9.58 -7.78
CA GLU A 80 0.44 -9.53 -6.40
C GLU A 80 1.69 -10.40 -6.21
N ALA A 81 1.61 -11.68 -6.60
CA ALA A 81 2.73 -12.61 -6.46
C ALA A 81 3.97 -12.13 -7.22
N GLU A 82 3.81 -11.67 -8.45
CA GLU A 82 4.92 -11.23 -9.29
C GLU A 82 5.52 -9.89 -8.82
N VAL A 83 4.71 -8.96 -8.31
CA VAL A 83 5.20 -7.71 -7.69
C VAL A 83 6.00 -8.03 -6.45
N LEU A 84 5.45 -8.86 -5.54
CA LEU A 84 6.16 -9.26 -4.31
C LEU A 84 7.46 -10.02 -4.60
N LEU A 85 7.48 -10.90 -5.59
CA LEU A 85 8.71 -11.57 -6.04
C LEU A 85 9.73 -10.55 -6.58
N ARG A 86 9.31 -9.61 -7.43
CA ARG A 86 10.19 -8.58 -7.98
C ARG A 86 10.70 -7.62 -6.88
N HIS A 87 9.86 -7.19 -5.97
CA HIS A 87 10.25 -6.35 -4.85
C HIS A 87 11.15 -7.10 -3.87
N GLY A 88 10.86 -8.39 -3.62
CA GLY A 88 11.68 -9.26 -2.78
C GLY A 88 13.07 -9.56 -3.36
N GLU A 89 13.24 -9.49 -4.69
CA GLU A 89 14.55 -9.59 -5.34
C GLU A 89 15.48 -8.44 -4.90
N TYR A 90 14.94 -7.23 -4.80
CA TYR A 90 15.70 -6.02 -4.49
C TYR A 90 15.68 -5.63 -3.00
N CYS A 91 14.62 -6.01 -2.28
CA CYS A 91 14.45 -5.66 -0.87
C CYS A 91 13.87 -6.82 -0.04
N PRO A 92 14.55 -7.99 0.05
CA PRO A 92 14.01 -9.19 0.70
C PRO A 92 13.74 -9.01 2.19
N MET A 93 14.47 -8.12 2.86
CA MET A 93 14.28 -7.86 4.29
C MET A 93 12.95 -7.20 4.60
N HIS A 94 12.42 -6.41 3.67
CA HIS A 94 11.20 -5.60 3.86
C HIS A 94 10.04 -6.03 2.97
N THR A 95 10.16 -7.15 2.25
CA THR A 95 9.08 -7.73 1.44
C THR A 95 8.69 -9.08 2.01
N VAL A 96 7.38 -9.38 2.07
CA VAL A 96 6.91 -10.73 2.42
C VAL A 96 7.41 -11.73 1.40
N ALA A 97 7.92 -12.87 1.87
CA ALA A 97 8.43 -13.91 0.98
C ALA A 97 7.29 -14.70 0.34
N VAL A 98 7.27 -14.75 -1.00
CA VAL A 98 6.41 -15.64 -1.79
C VAL A 98 7.12 -16.96 -1.97
N LEU A 99 6.60 -18.03 -1.35
CA LEU A 99 7.18 -19.36 -1.39
C LEU A 99 6.74 -20.15 -2.63
N HIS A 100 5.50 -19.90 -3.08
CA HIS A 100 4.92 -20.49 -4.29
C HIS A 100 3.73 -19.65 -4.77
N HIS A 101 3.42 -19.68 -6.08
CA HIS A 101 2.17 -19.15 -6.61
C HIS A 101 1.67 -19.97 -7.80
N ASP A 102 0.35 -20.03 -7.97
CA ASP A 102 -0.36 -20.68 -9.09
C ASP A 102 -1.40 -19.71 -9.65
N ALA A 103 -1.12 -19.17 -10.83
CA ALA A 103 -2.00 -18.21 -11.48
C ALA A 103 -3.34 -18.81 -11.94
N GLU A 104 -3.40 -20.13 -12.26
CA GLU A 104 -4.66 -20.78 -12.67
C GLU A 104 -5.63 -20.97 -11.50
N LEU A 105 -5.11 -21.18 -10.29
CA LEU A 105 -5.89 -21.29 -9.06
C LEU A 105 -6.03 -19.95 -8.33
N ALA A 106 -5.35 -18.91 -8.82
CA ALA A 106 -5.27 -17.60 -8.18
C ALA A 106 -4.81 -17.69 -6.70
N ILE A 107 -3.79 -18.52 -6.45
CA ILE A 107 -3.26 -18.86 -5.12
C ILE A 107 -1.80 -18.45 -5.00
N MET A 108 -1.42 -18.02 -3.80
CA MET A 108 -0.03 -17.89 -3.37
C MET A 108 0.19 -18.49 -1.98
N VAL A 109 1.41 -18.98 -1.75
CA VAL A 109 1.91 -19.43 -0.45
C VAL A 109 2.94 -18.42 0.02
N LEU A 110 2.74 -17.87 1.19
CA LEU A 110 3.56 -16.82 1.78
C LEU A 110 4.19 -17.28 3.10
N GLU A 111 5.30 -16.63 3.49
CA GLU A 111 5.81 -16.74 4.85
C GLU A 111 4.77 -16.33 5.89
N ASP A 112 4.78 -16.96 7.06
CA ASP A 112 3.94 -16.55 8.19
C ASP A 112 4.58 -15.39 8.95
N LEU A 113 3.82 -14.30 9.10
CA LEU A 113 4.21 -13.09 9.83
C LEU A 113 3.46 -12.93 11.16
N SER A 114 3.01 -14.03 11.78
CA SER A 114 2.24 -13.98 13.04
C SER A 114 2.97 -13.35 14.23
N HIS A 115 4.29 -13.21 14.13
CA HIS A 115 5.12 -12.50 15.12
C HIS A 115 5.26 -10.99 14.83
N TYR A 116 4.65 -10.52 13.76
CA TYR A 116 4.46 -9.11 13.44
C TYR A 116 3.04 -8.66 13.79
N GLN A 117 2.83 -7.38 13.82
CA GLN A 117 1.53 -6.73 13.97
C GLN A 117 1.29 -5.85 12.73
N VAL A 118 0.05 -5.77 12.25
CA VAL A 118 -0.32 -4.78 11.23
C VAL A 118 -0.03 -3.38 11.77
N TRP A 119 0.73 -2.59 11.04
CA TRP A 119 1.20 -1.27 11.51
C TRP A 119 0.04 -0.36 11.89
N ARG A 120 -1.03 -0.37 11.11
CA ARG A 120 -2.27 0.39 11.38
C ARG A 120 -2.81 0.16 12.79
N ALA A 121 -2.87 -1.08 13.24
CA ALA A 121 -3.34 -1.40 14.58
C ALA A 121 -2.43 -0.82 15.67
N GLY A 122 -1.12 -0.85 15.46
CA GLY A 122 -0.15 -0.24 16.34
C GLY A 122 -0.27 1.30 16.38
N LEU A 123 -0.44 1.93 15.22
CA LEU A 123 -0.61 3.38 15.11
C LEU A 123 -1.90 3.86 15.80
N ILE A 124 -3.01 3.13 15.65
CA ILE A 124 -4.28 3.42 16.37
C ILE A 124 -4.09 3.32 17.87
N ALA A 125 -3.33 2.33 18.34
CA ALA A 125 -3.01 2.16 19.75
C ALA A 125 -1.98 3.16 20.30
N GLY A 126 -1.53 4.14 19.50
CA GLY A 126 -0.53 5.14 19.87
C GLY A 126 0.90 4.59 20.02
N LYS A 127 1.17 3.40 19.47
CA LYS A 127 2.52 2.81 19.51
C LYS A 127 3.44 3.48 18.49
N THR A 128 4.72 3.54 18.84
CA THR A 128 5.80 4.04 18.00
C THR A 128 6.70 2.88 17.56
N TYR A 129 7.13 2.91 16.31
CA TYR A 129 8.07 1.95 15.72
C TYR A 129 9.23 2.76 15.09
N PRO A 130 10.30 3.04 15.85
CA PRO A 130 11.32 4.03 15.48
C PRO A 130 11.98 3.81 14.12
N GLU A 131 12.14 2.55 13.71
CA GLU A 131 12.80 2.18 12.45
C GLU A 131 11.83 2.06 11.27
N ALA A 132 10.51 1.99 11.50
CA ALA A 132 9.54 1.63 10.45
C ALA A 132 9.55 2.62 9.29
N ALA A 133 9.59 3.92 9.56
CA ALA A 133 9.58 4.94 8.52
C ALA A 133 10.86 4.92 7.66
N ALA A 134 12.03 4.73 8.29
CA ALA A 134 13.29 4.59 7.58
C ALA A 134 13.32 3.33 6.71
N GLN A 135 12.88 2.20 7.27
CA GLN A 135 12.81 0.93 6.54
C GLN A 135 11.81 0.96 5.40
N LEU A 136 10.67 1.66 5.55
CA LEU A 136 9.74 1.88 4.45
C LEU A 136 10.35 2.78 3.37
N GLY A 137 11.09 3.83 3.76
CA GLY A 137 11.84 4.67 2.83
C GLY A 137 12.90 3.87 2.04
N GLU A 138 13.61 2.96 2.71
CA GLU A 138 14.57 2.04 2.05
C GLU A 138 13.85 1.07 1.09
N TYR A 139 12.75 0.44 1.52
CA TYR A 139 11.94 -0.43 0.66
C TYR A 139 11.49 0.30 -0.61
N LEU A 140 10.89 1.48 -0.47
CA LEU A 140 10.42 2.26 -1.61
C LEU A 140 11.58 2.69 -2.53
N ALA A 141 12.72 3.08 -1.97
CA ALA A 141 13.87 3.45 -2.78
C ALA A 141 14.43 2.27 -3.58
N GLN A 142 14.60 1.12 -2.95
CA GLN A 142 15.12 -0.08 -3.60
C GLN A 142 14.18 -0.59 -4.70
N THR A 143 12.91 -0.76 -4.37
CA THR A 143 11.93 -1.35 -5.31
C THR A 143 11.63 -0.41 -6.47
N LEU A 144 11.39 0.87 -6.20
CA LEU A 144 11.03 1.85 -7.23
C LEU A 144 12.22 2.24 -8.11
N TYR A 145 13.45 2.30 -7.57
CA TYR A 145 14.64 2.52 -8.39
C TYR A 145 14.90 1.36 -9.32
N HIS A 146 14.97 0.12 -8.79
CA HIS A 146 15.38 -1.04 -9.58
C HIS A 146 14.34 -1.47 -10.63
N THR A 147 13.10 -1.03 -10.50
CA THR A 147 12.05 -1.25 -11.50
C THR A 147 11.84 -0.07 -12.46
N SER A 148 12.61 1.02 -12.29
CA SER A 148 12.50 2.25 -13.10
C SER A 148 13.43 2.27 -14.31
N ASP A 149 13.27 3.33 -15.15
CA ASP A 149 14.16 3.62 -16.28
C ASP A 149 15.59 3.98 -15.82
N PHE A 150 15.82 4.33 -14.57
CA PHE A 150 17.15 4.56 -14.03
C PHE A 150 17.99 3.29 -13.94
N HIS A 151 17.36 2.14 -13.76
CA HIS A 151 18.05 0.86 -13.60
C HIS A 151 17.80 -0.12 -14.75
N GLN A 152 16.56 -0.23 -15.22
CA GLN A 152 16.22 -1.24 -16.22
C GLN A 152 16.63 -0.84 -17.64
N PRO A 153 17.15 -1.78 -18.46
CA PRO A 153 17.28 -1.56 -19.89
C PRO A 153 15.91 -1.24 -20.53
N SER A 154 15.87 -0.23 -21.40
CA SER A 154 14.63 0.31 -21.97
C SER A 154 13.69 -0.74 -22.59
N GLN A 155 14.24 -1.75 -23.28
CA GLN A 155 13.42 -2.82 -23.87
C GLN A 155 12.82 -3.75 -22.81
N ALA A 156 13.61 -4.11 -21.78
CA ALA A 156 13.15 -4.96 -20.69
C ALA A 156 12.05 -4.27 -19.88
N LYS A 157 12.23 -2.99 -19.55
CA LYS A 157 11.20 -2.22 -18.85
C LYS A 157 9.89 -2.15 -19.64
N LYS A 158 9.95 -1.91 -20.97
CA LYS A 158 8.73 -1.87 -21.80
C LYS A 158 7.99 -3.21 -21.85
N ALA A 159 8.73 -4.33 -21.83
CA ALA A 159 8.14 -5.66 -21.71
C ALA A 159 7.50 -5.88 -20.34
N ASP A 160 8.14 -5.43 -19.26
CA ASP A 160 7.59 -5.47 -17.91
C ASP A 160 6.34 -4.60 -17.78
N VAL A 161 6.31 -3.38 -18.35
CA VAL A 161 5.10 -2.53 -18.39
C VAL A 161 3.93 -3.30 -19.03
N ALA A 162 4.16 -4.03 -20.11
CA ALA A 162 3.12 -4.84 -20.75
C ALA A 162 2.68 -6.04 -19.88
N ARG A 163 3.61 -6.63 -19.11
CA ARG A 163 3.33 -7.77 -18.21
C ARG A 163 2.51 -7.38 -16.99
N PHE A 164 2.74 -6.19 -16.44
CA PHE A 164 2.08 -5.68 -15.25
C PHE A 164 0.92 -4.72 -15.58
N ILE A 165 0.21 -4.95 -16.67
CA ILE A 165 -1.07 -4.28 -16.94
C ILE A 165 -2.12 -4.83 -15.98
N ASN A 166 -2.77 -3.95 -15.23
CA ASN A 166 -3.74 -4.29 -14.17
C ASN A 166 -4.99 -3.38 -14.27
N PRO A 167 -5.77 -3.51 -15.37
CA PRO A 167 -6.77 -2.51 -15.71
C PRO A 167 -7.91 -2.41 -14.70
N GLU A 168 -8.44 -3.53 -14.20
CA GLU A 168 -9.58 -3.51 -13.27
C GLU A 168 -9.20 -2.92 -11.90
N MET A 169 -7.99 -3.25 -11.39
CA MET A 169 -7.53 -2.69 -10.11
C MET A 169 -7.14 -1.21 -10.24
N CYS A 170 -6.56 -0.82 -11.40
CA CYS A 170 -6.29 0.60 -11.70
C CYS A 170 -7.60 1.39 -11.78
N GLU A 171 -8.65 0.87 -12.46
CA GLU A 171 -9.95 1.55 -12.56
C GLU A 171 -10.58 1.79 -11.19
N ILE A 172 -10.46 0.82 -10.25
CA ILE A 172 -10.90 1.01 -8.86
C ILE A 172 -10.17 2.21 -8.23
N THR A 173 -8.86 2.30 -8.37
CA THR A 173 -8.09 3.45 -7.85
C THR A 173 -8.48 4.75 -8.55
N GLU A 174 -8.66 4.74 -9.86
CA GLU A 174 -9.08 5.90 -10.65
C GLU A 174 -10.43 6.45 -10.19
N ASP A 175 -11.34 5.58 -9.83
CA ASP A 175 -12.68 5.94 -9.37
C ASP A 175 -12.67 6.30 -7.89
N VAL A 176 -12.33 5.34 -7.03
CA VAL A 176 -12.53 5.44 -5.58
C VAL A 176 -11.54 6.43 -4.94
N PHE A 177 -10.37 6.62 -5.55
CA PHE A 177 -9.32 7.49 -5.01
C PHE A 177 -9.31 8.88 -5.68
N PHE A 178 -9.43 8.95 -7.02
CA PHE A 178 -9.27 10.21 -7.74
C PHE A 178 -10.57 10.85 -8.22
N THR A 179 -11.72 10.18 -8.16
CA THR A 179 -12.95 10.69 -8.78
C THR A 179 -14.08 10.86 -7.77
N ASP A 180 -14.52 9.79 -7.13
CA ASP A 180 -15.74 9.78 -6.30
C ASP A 180 -15.67 10.71 -5.09
N PRO A 181 -14.54 10.81 -4.36
CA PRO A 181 -14.46 11.68 -3.18
C PRO A 181 -14.69 13.18 -3.49
N TYR A 182 -14.54 13.59 -4.77
CA TYR A 182 -14.61 14.99 -5.21
C TYR A 182 -15.94 15.38 -5.85
N ARG A 183 -16.96 14.56 -5.69
CA ARG A 183 -18.33 14.81 -6.19
C ARG A 183 -19.34 14.11 -5.29
N ASP A 184 -20.60 14.48 -5.38
CA ASP A 184 -21.69 13.69 -4.83
C ASP A 184 -21.80 12.38 -5.61
N HIS A 185 -21.55 11.26 -4.93
CA HIS A 185 -21.55 9.95 -5.53
C HIS A 185 -22.06 8.88 -4.55
N GLU A 186 -22.84 7.91 -5.04
CA GLU A 186 -23.51 6.88 -4.21
C GLU A 186 -22.55 5.98 -3.42
N ARG A 187 -21.31 5.81 -3.91
CA ARG A 187 -20.26 5.05 -3.19
C ARG A 187 -19.65 5.83 -2.01
N ASN A 188 -19.89 7.12 -1.91
CA ASN A 188 -19.41 7.93 -0.80
C ASN A 188 -20.29 7.68 0.44
N ASN A 189 -19.70 7.12 1.49
CA ASN A 189 -20.37 6.93 2.77
C ASN A 189 -19.97 8.05 3.75
N ILE A 190 -20.63 9.21 3.62
CA ILE A 190 -20.27 10.40 4.40
C ILE A 190 -21.07 10.44 5.71
N ASN A 191 -20.34 10.59 6.82
CA ASN A 191 -20.99 10.83 8.11
C ASN A 191 -21.75 12.17 8.06
N PRO A 192 -23.03 12.23 8.49
CA PRO A 192 -23.82 13.45 8.51
C PRO A 192 -23.14 14.65 9.18
N ASP A 193 -22.31 14.41 10.20
CA ASP A 193 -21.62 15.48 10.95
C ASP A 193 -20.58 16.24 10.11
N ILE A 194 -20.09 15.65 9.02
CA ILE A 194 -19.10 16.26 8.11
C ILE A 194 -19.65 16.49 6.69
N GLN A 195 -20.94 16.40 6.50
CA GLN A 195 -21.58 16.62 5.19
C GLN A 195 -21.19 17.95 4.57
N ALA A 196 -21.21 19.03 5.37
CA ALA A 196 -20.83 20.38 4.91
C ALA A 196 -19.34 20.47 4.50
N ASP A 197 -18.46 19.66 5.08
CA ASP A 197 -17.05 19.59 4.68
C ASP A 197 -16.89 18.85 3.35
N ALA A 198 -17.63 17.78 3.14
CA ALA A 198 -17.68 17.07 1.87
C ALA A 198 -18.20 17.96 0.74
N GLU A 199 -19.27 18.72 0.97
CA GLU A 199 -19.81 19.66 -0.01
C GLU A 199 -18.79 20.76 -0.37
N ARG A 200 -18.04 21.27 0.60
CA ARG A 200 -16.94 22.21 0.34
C ARG A 200 -15.87 21.58 -0.58
N LEU A 201 -15.49 20.35 -0.32
CA LEU A 201 -14.54 19.59 -1.14
C LEU A 201 -15.03 19.43 -2.59
N TRP A 202 -16.32 19.11 -2.77
CA TRP A 202 -16.95 18.95 -4.09
C TRP A 202 -16.96 20.24 -4.92
N HIS A 203 -16.92 21.39 -4.26
CA HIS A 203 -16.94 22.72 -4.90
C HIS A 203 -15.55 23.37 -5.00
N ASP A 204 -14.50 22.76 -4.43
CA ASP A 204 -13.12 23.26 -4.48
C ASP A 204 -12.49 23.02 -5.86
N GLN A 205 -12.65 23.97 -6.78
CA GLN A 205 -12.11 23.85 -8.15
C GLN A 205 -10.58 23.79 -8.20
N PRO A 206 -9.79 24.57 -7.43
CA PRO A 206 -8.35 24.43 -7.35
C PRO A 206 -7.89 23.02 -6.95
N LEU A 207 -8.51 22.44 -5.91
CA LEU A 207 -8.23 21.07 -5.48
C LEU A 207 -8.55 20.05 -6.57
N LYS A 208 -9.76 20.14 -7.17
CA LYS A 208 -10.19 19.23 -8.25
C LYS A 208 -9.26 19.30 -9.46
N THR A 209 -8.73 20.48 -9.78
CA THR A 209 -7.74 20.65 -10.86
C THR A 209 -6.42 19.93 -10.55
N ARG A 210 -5.94 20.00 -9.30
CA ARG A 210 -4.73 19.26 -8.86
C ARG A 210 -4.95 17.74 -8.90
N VAL A 211 -6.07 17.28 -8.36
CA VAL A 211 -6.44 15.85 -8.36
C VAL A 211 -6.57 15.31 -9.78
N ALA A 212 -7.15 16.08 -10.71
CA ALA A 212 -7.20 15.70 -12.13
C ALA A 212 -5.79 15.55 -12.73
N GLY A 213 -4.84 16.42 -12.35
CA GLY A 213 -3.43 16.31 -12.73
C GLY A 213 -2.78 15.03 -12.20
N LEU A 214 -3.05 14.66 -10.94
CA LEU A 214 -2.56 13.41 -10.35
C LEU A 214 -3.19 12.18 -11.01
N LYS A 215 -4.51 12.20 -11.25
CA LYS A 215 -5.19 11.13 -12.00
C LYS A 215 -4.58 10.97 -13.40
N HIS A 216 -4.31 12.07 -14.10
CA HIS A 216 -3.67 12.01 -15.41
C HIS A 216 -2.24 11.45 -15.33
N ALA A 217 -1.47 11.79 -14.31
CA ALA A 217 -0.16 11.19 -14.06
C ALA A 217 -0.26 9.68 -13.79
N PHE A 218 -1.22 9.25 -12.97
CA PHE A 218 -1.53 7.85 -12.69
C PHE A 218 -1.85 7.06 -13.96
N LEU A 219 -2.61 7.64 -14.87
CA LEU A 219 -3.01 7.03 -16.15
C LEU A 219 -1.87 6.96 -17.19
N THR A 220 -0.86 7.83 -17.10
CA THR A 220 0.06 8.05 -18.23
C THR A 220 1.53 7.85 -17.93
N ARG A 221 1.96 7.93 -16.66
CA ARG A 221 3.36 7.79 -16.28
C ARG A 221 3.66 6.36 -15.85
N THR A 222 4.61 5.75 -16.53
CA THR A 222 5.09 4.39 -16.23
C THR A 222 6.50 4.44 -15.62
N GLU A 223 6.66 5.15 -14.49
CA GLU A 223 7.97 5.45 -13.91
C GLU A 223 8.63 4.21 -13.27
N ALA A 224 7.89 3.46 -12.46
CA ALA A 224 8.36 2.25 -11.78
C ALA A 224 7.22 1.26 -11.52
N LEU A 225 7.56 0.01 -11.18
CA LEU A 225 6.58 -0.98 -10.72
C LEU A 225 6.18 -0.65 -9.28
N LEU A 226 4.98 -0.14 -9.13
CA LEU A 226 4.40 0.23 -7.85
C LEU A 226 3.88 -0.99 -7.09
N HIS A 227 3.80 -0.88 -5.78
CA HIS A 227 2.93 -1.71 -4.95
C HIS A 227 1.45 -1.39 -5.23
N GLY A 228 1.14 -0.12 -5.45
CA GLY A 228 -0.17 0.39 -5.84
C GLY A 228 -1.14 0.63 -4.67
N ASP A 229 -0.82 0.14 -3.45
CA ASP A 229 -1.65 0.35 -2.26
C ASP A 229 -0.78 0.32 -0.97
N VAL A 230 0.27 1.16 -0.93
CA VAL A 230 1.16 1.26 0.24
C VAL A 230 0.50 2.05 1.34
N HIS A 231 -0.10 1.36 2.29
CA HIS A 231 -0.69 1.98 3.47
C HIS A 231 -0.35 1.19 4.74
N SER A 232 -0.60 1.75 5.91
CA SER A 232 -0.30 1.09 7.18
C SER A 232 -1.03 -0.24 7.42
N GLY A 233 -2.04 -0.56 6.63
CA GLY A 233 -2.76 -1.84 6.63
C GLY A 233 -2.09 -2.93 5.79
N SER A 234 -1.24 -2.54 4.82
CA SER A 234 -0.44 -3.45 3.97
C SER A 234 1.02 -3.57 4.45
N ILE A 235 1.29 -3.20 5.71
CA ILE A 235 2.61 -3.25 6.34
C ILE A 235 2.50 -3.94 7.68
N PHE A 236 3.31 -4.99 7.87
CA PHE A 236 3.55 -5.63 9.15
C PHE A 236 4.77 -5.01 9.83
N VAL A 237 4.71 -4.83 11.15
CA VAL A 237 5.80 -4.28 11.97
C VAL A 237 6.01 -5.09 13.23
N ASN A 238 7.25 -5.14 13.71
CA ASN A 238 7.61 -5.57 15.06
C ASN A 238 8.79 -4.73 15.57
N GLU A 239 9.41 -5.13 16.68
CA GLU A 239 10.57 -4.43 17.27
C GLU A 239 11.84 -4.52 16.41
N HIS A 240 11.89 -5.41 15.41
CA HIS A 240 13.07 -5.68 14.60
C HIS A 240 12.94 -5.16 13.17
N GLY A 241 11.74 -4.84 12.72
CA GLY A 241 11.57 -4.36 11.35
C GLY A 241 10.14 -4.36 10.81
N LEU A 242 10.05 -4.13 9.51
CA LEU A 242 8.80 -4.19 8.78
C LEU A 242 8.85 -5.15 7.60
N LYS A 243 7.65 -5.59 7.18
CA LYS A 243 7.40 -6.35 5.96
C LYS A 243 6.20 -5.77 5.23
N VAL A 244 6.38 -5.49 3.95
CA VAL A 244 5.31 -5.03 3.04
C VAL A 244 4.68 -6.24 2.37
N PHE A 245 3.34 -6.24 2.24
CA PHE A 245 2.54 -7.32 1.65
C PHE A 245 1.30 -6.73 0.94
N ASP A 246 0.54 -7.57 0.22
CA ASP A 246 -0.75 -7.20 -0.38
C ASP A 246 -0.65 -6.24 -1.58
N ALA A 247 0.25 -6.55 -2.54
CA ALA A 247 0.53 -5.72 -3.70
C ALA A 247 -0.39 -6.01 -4.91
N GLU A 248 -1.68 -6.34 -4.68
CA GLU A 248 -2.63 -6.72 -5.74
C GLU A 248 -3.02 -5.56 -6.67
N PHE A 249 -2.78 -4.31 -6.26
CA PHE A 249 -2.93 -3.10 -7.08
C PHE A 249 -1.68 -2.73 -7.88
N GLY A 250 -0.68 -3.60 -7.90
CA GLY A 250 0.59 -3.32 -8.55
C GLY A 250 0.46 -3.10 -10.07
N TYR A 251 1.17 -2.09 -10.56
CA TYR A 251 1.29 -1.75 -11.98
C TYR A 251 2.47 -0.79 -12.18
N TYR A 252 2.85 -0.53 -13.42
CA TYR A 252 3.82 0.54 -13.68
C TYR A 252 3.15 1.91 -13.64
N GLY A 253 3.48 2.71 -12.63
CA GLY A 253 2.87 4.01 -12.36
C GLY A 253 3.86 5.07 -11.85
N PRO A 254 3.34 6.26 -11.47
CA PRO A 254 4.16 7.36 -10.96
C PRO A 254 4.67 7.05 -9.54
N ILE A 255 5.99 7.18 -9.33
CA ILE A 255 6.65 6.90 -8.04
C ILE A 255 6.03 7.67 -6.88
N GLY A 256 5.62 8.92 -7.11
CA GLY A 256 4.98 9.75 -6.10
C GLY A 256 3.65 9.22 -5.56
N PHE A 257 3.01 8.27 -6.24
CA PHE A 257 1.76 7.67 -5.79
C PHE A 257 1.96 6.79 -4.55
N ASP A 258 2.89 5.83 -4.59
CA ASP A 258 3.16 4.94 -3.45
C ASP A 258 3.68 5.72 -2.23
N ILE A 259 4.63 6.64 -2.46
CA ILE A 259 5.16 7.48 -1.38
C ILE A 259 4.05 8.35 -0.77
N GLY A 260 3.23 8.96 -1.61
CA GLY A 260 2.12 9.81 -1.18
C GLY A 260 1.03 9.04 -0.44
N SER A 261 0.74 7.80 -0.84
CA SER A 261 -0.20 6.92 -0.14
C SER A 261 0.31 6.57 1.26
N ALA A 262 1.60 6.24 1.40
CA ALA A 262 2.23 6.02 2.70
C ALA A 262 2.18 7.25 3.60
N ILE A 263 2.56 8.43 3.07
CA ILE A 263 2.48 9.72 3.78
C ILE A 263 1.04 10.03 4.17
N GLY A 264 0.08 9.87 3.26
CA GLY A 264 -1.34 10.09 3.51
C GLY A 264 -1.87 9.27 4.67
N ASN A 265 -1.44 8.01 4.79
CA ASN A 265 -1.84 7.14 5.89
C ASN A 265 -1.26 7.57 7.25
N LEU A 266 -0.02 8.05 7.29
CA LEU A 266 0.57 8.63 8.50
C LEU A 266 -0.15 9.92 8.90
N LEU A 267 -0.50 10.77 7.94
CA LEU A 267 -1.26 12.00 8.18
C LEU A 267 -2.69 11.72 8.63
N LEU A 268 -3.35 10.66 8.11
CA LEU A 268 -4.64 10.20 8.62
C LEU A 268 -4.55 9.83 10.11
N ASN A 269 -3.54 9.07 10.48
CA ASN A 269 -3.31 8.71 11.87
C ASN A 269 -3.01 9.94 12.73
N PHE A 270 -2.19 10.89 12.22
CA PHE A 270 -1.95 12.19 12.86
C PHE A 270 -3.27 12.93 13.19
N CYS A 271 -4.15 13.05 12.20
CA CYS A 271 -5.44 13.72 12.36
C CYS A 271 -6.39 12.99 13.34
N GLY A 272 -6.30 11.65 13.38
CA GLY A 272 -7.15 10.83 14.25
C GLY A 272 -6.74 10.79 15.72
N GLN A 273 -5.48 11.13 16.07
CA GLN A 273 -4.96 10.98 17.43
C GLN A 273 -5.76 11.73 18.51
N PRO A 274 -6.25 12.96 18.29
CA PRO A 274 -7.05 13.65 19.31
C PRO A 274 -8.35 12.94 19.70
N GLY A 275 -8.89 12.10 18.83
CA GLY A 275 -10.09 11.29 19.11
C GLY A 275 -9.76 9.92 19.76
N LEU A 276 -8.49 9.52 19.76
CA LEU A 276 -8.04 8.19 20.22
C LEU A 276 -7.35 8.23 21.58
N GLN A 277 -6.67 9.31 21.91
CA GLN A 277 -5.74 9.41 23.03
C GLN A 277 -6.06 10.62 23.92
N SER A 278 -5.47 10.66 25.13
CA SER A 278 -5.46 11.89 25.92
C SER A 278 -4.73 13.02 25.18
N PRO A 279 -5.00 14.31 25.47
CA PRO A 279 -4.37 15.42 24.76
C PRO A 279 -2.83 15.36 24.72
N GLU A 280 -2.20 14.95 25.84
CA GLU A 280 -0.75 14.83 25.93
C GLU A 280 -0.20 13.67 25.08
N GLN A 281 -0.87 12.51 25.12
CA GLN A 281 -0.50 11.34 24.30
C GLN A 281 -0.78 11.59 22.81
N ALA A 282 -1.87 12.27 22.48
CA ALA A 282 -2.19 12.66 21.11
C ALA A 282 -1.10 13.57 20.52
N GLN A 283 -0.62 14.57 21.27
CA GLN A 283 0.46 15.44 20.81
C GLN A 283 1.75 14.67 20.57
N LEU A 284 2.15 13.76 21.46
CA LEU A 284 3.33 12.92 21.27
C LEU A 284 3.21 12.04 20.01
N ALA A 285 2.05 11.42 19.83
CA ALA A 285 1.80 10.59 18.65
C ALA A 285 1.79 11.43 17.35
N GLN A 286 1.26 12.65 17.38
CA GLN A 286 1.28 13.58 16.26
C GLN A 286 2.72 14.00 15.90
N ASP A 287 3.54 14.33 16.90
CA ASP A 287 4.95 14.66 16.69
C ASP A 287 5.73 13.48 16.11
N ASP A 288 5.40 12.24 16.51
CA ASP A 288 5.96 11.01 15.92
C ASP A 288 5.59 10.88 14.44
N ARG A 289 4.33 11.10 14.08
CA ARG A 289 3.89 11.03 12.67
C ARG A 289 4.60 12.04 11.78
N VAL A 290 4.83 13.26 12.26
CA VAL A 290 5.62 14.26 11.52
C VAL A 290 7.05 13.77 11.31
N ARG A 291 7.70 13.27 12.38
CA ARG A 291 9.06 12.69 12.27
C ARG A 291 9.12 11.51 11.30
N GLU A 292 8.12 10.63 11.31
CA GLU A 292 8.04 9.48 10.40
C GLU A 292 7.89 9.91 8.94
N VAL A 293 7.05 10.90 8.63
CA VAL A 293 6.93 11.45 7.27
C VAL A 293 8.25 12.00 6.77
N LEU A 294 8.94 12.81 7.60
CA LEU A 294 10.24 13.37 7.24
C LEU A 294 11.31 12.29 7.07
N CYS A 295 11.35 11.31 7.98
CA CYS A 295 12.30 10.20 7.96
C CYS A 295 12.10 9.33 6.70
N LEU A 296 10.86 8.99 6.36
CA LEU A 296 10.52 8.23 5.16
C LEU A 296 11.06 8.93 3.90
N TRP A 297 10.73 10.22 3.74
CA TRP A 297 11.18 10.98 2.57
C TRP A 297 12.70 11.14 2.52
N GLN A 298 13.33 11.47 3.63
CA GLN A 298 14.79 11.64 3.70
C GLN A 298 15.49 10.34 3.33
N THR A 299 15.09 9.22 3.90
CA THR A 299 15.68 7.92 3.60
C THR A 299 15.46 7.54 2.13
N PHE A 300 14.23 7.66 1.64
CA PHE A 300 13.91 7.40 0.23
C PHE A 300 14.79 8.24 -0.71
N SER A 301 14.78 9.56 -0.54
CA SER A 301 15.46 10.47 -1.46
C SER A 301 16.99 10.32 -1.44
N GLN A 302 17.57 10.16 -0.26
CA GLN A 302 19.01 9.93 -0.12
C GLN A 302 19.45 8.61 -0.77
N ARG A 303 18.66 7.55 -0.52
CA ARG A 303 18.94 6.23 -1.10
C ARG A 303 18.76 6.23 -2.61
N PHE A 304 17.68 6.82 -3.12
CA PHE A 304 17.44 6.94 -4.55
C PHE A 304 18.55 7.73 -5.26
N ILE A 305 19.02 8.85 -4.69
CA ILE A 305 20.15 9.61 -5.22
C ILE A 305 21.39 8.74 -5.30
N ALA A 306 21.70 8.00 -4.24
CA ALA A 306 22.88 7.13 -4.20
C ALA A 306 22.82 6.03 -5.29
N LEU A 307 21.67 5.43 -5.48
CA LEU A 307 21.45 4.42 -6.53
C LEU A 307 21.49 5.04 -7.93
N ALA A 308 20.86 6.20 -8.12
CA ALA A 308 20.75 6.85 -9.42
C ALA A 308 22.07 7.45 -9.92
N ALA A 309 23.06 7.64 -9.05
CA ALA A 309 24.40 8.04 -9.45
C ALA A 309 25.07 7.02 -10.40
N ASP A 310 24.67 5.75 -10.30
CA ASP A 310 25.16 4.63 -11.12
C ASP A 310 24.09 4.18 -12.15
N ALA A 311 23.15 5.07 -12.56
CA ALA A 311 22.12 4.76 -13.52
C ALA A 311 22.74 4.30 -14.86
N GLN A 312 22.11 3.28 -15.48
CA GLN A 312 22.63 2.70 -16.73
C GLN A 312 22.58 3.68 -17.91
N ASP A 313 21.59 4.57 -17.93
CA ASP A 313 21.50 5.62 -18.94
C ASP A 313 22.23 6.88 -18.45
N PRO A 314 23.32 7.32 -19.13
CA PRO A 314 24.07 8.51 -18.73
C PRO A 314 23.24 9.79 -18.68
N ALA A 315 22.16 9.90 -19.46
CA ALA A 315 21.28 11.06 -19.43
C ALA A 315 20.47 11.10 -18.14
N LEU A 316 20.08 9.94 -17.60
CA LEU A 316 19.36 9.84 -16.35
C LEU A 316 20.28 9.92 -15.11
N ALA A 317 21.57 9.61 -15.27
CA ALA A 317 22.59 9.74 -14.23
C ALA A 317 22.99 11.20 -13.94
N GLU A 318 22.54 12.17 -14.74
CA GLU A 318 22.85 13.58 -14.55
C GLU A 318 22.33 14.09 -13.19
N PRO A 319 23.21 14.59 -12.28
CA PRO A 319 22.79 15.02 -10.93
C PRO A 319 21.74 16.13 -10.94
N GLY A 320 21.72 16.99 -11.96
CA GLY A 320 20.73 18.05 -12.15
C GLY A 320 19.36 17.47 -12.46
N TYR A 321 19.32 16.42 -13.30
CA TYR A 321 18.07 15.73 -13.64
C TYR A 321 17.53 14.94 -12.44
N ILE A 322 18.37 14.18 -11.74
CA ILE A 322 17.97 13.40 -10.55
C ILE A 322 17.29 14.33 -9.51
N ARG A 323 17.88 15.50 -9.22
CA ARG A 323 17.28 16.48 -8.30
C ARG A 323 15.94 17.01 -8.81
N THR A 324 15.82 17.26 -10.10
CA THR A 324 14.57 17.76 -10.71
C THR A 324 13.49 16.69 -10.67
N PHE A 325 13.84 15.44 -10.97
CA PHE A 325 12.95 14.29 -10.89
C PHE A 325 12.43 14.09 -9.46
N LEU A 326 13.32 14.05 -8.46
CA LEU A 326 12.93 13.89 -7.06
C LEU A 326 12.09 15.05 -6.54
N ARG A 327 12.31 16.29 -7.03
CA ARG A 327 11.42 17.40 -6.71
C ARG A 327 10.01 17.16 -7.24
N GLN A 328 9.88 16.66 -8.47
CA GLN A 328 8.57 16.29 -9.01
C GLN A 328 7.92 15.15 -8.22
N VAL A 329 8.67 14.10 -7.90
CA VAL A 329 8.21 12.99 -7.07
C VAL A 329 7.70 13.51 -5.72
N TRP A 330 8.45 14.41 -5.06
CA TRP A 330 8.03 15.02 -3.79
C TRP A 330 6.73 15.81 -3.91
N GLN A 331 6.60 16.63 -4.95
CA GLN A 331 5.39 17.41 -5.20
C GLN A 331 4.17 16.50 -5.44
N ASP A 332 4.33 15.44 -6.23
CA ASP A 332 3.28 14.45 -6.46
C ASP A 332 2.93 13.71 -5.15
N SER A 333 3.94 13.33 -4.35
CA SER A 333 3.75 12.65 -3.06
C SER A 333 3.00 13.52 -2.05
N LEU A 334 3.26 14.82 -1.99
CA LEU A 334 2.53 15.74 -1.10
C LEU A 334 1.10 16.03 -1.57
N ALA A 335 0.85 15.95 -2.87
CA ALA A 335 -0.49 16.15 -3.41
C ALA A 335 -1.40 14.90 -3.27
N THR A 336 -0.82 13.69 -3.24
CA THR A 336 -1.52 12.40 -3.12
C THR A 336 -2.25 12.19 -1.78
N PRO A 337 -1.78 12.66 -0.60
CA PRO A 337 -2.52 12.53 0.65
C PRO A 337 -3.93 13.11 0.64
N GLY A 338 -4.18 14.17 -0.13
CA GLY A 338 -5.53 14.72 -0.27
C GLY A 338 -6.53 13.68 -0.75
N PRO A 339 -6.31 13.00 -1.89
CA PRO A 339 -7.09 11.85 -2.32
C PRO A 339 -7.18 10.74 -1.29
N SER A 340 -6.09 10.31 -0.67
CA SER A 340 -6.10 9.28 0.38
C SER A 340 -7.00 9.65 1.56
N LEU A 341 -6.97 10.92 1.96
CA LEU A 341 -7.83 11.47 3.03
C LEU A 341 -9.30 11.50 2.64
N SER A 342 -9.61 11.64 1.37
CA SER A 342 -10.98 11.78 0.85
C SER A 342 -11.62 10.44 0.47
N ALA A 343 -10.83 9.47 -0.03
CA ALA A 343 -11.30 8.23 -0.65
C ALA A 343 -11.82 7.16 0.31
N ALA A 344 -11.76 7.38 1.54
CA ALA A 344 -11.78 6.35 2.51
C ALA A 344 -13.06 6.10 3.32
N PRO A 345 -14.21 6.10 2.82
CA PRO A 345 -15.43 5.88 3.60
C PRO A 345 -15.78 4.41 3.85
N SER A 346 -15.27 3.44 3.10
CA SER A 346 -16.00 2.17 3.05
C SER A 346 -15.27 0.90 3.52
N ALA A 347 -13.96 0.93 3.71
CA ALA A 347 -13.23 -0.33 3.87
C ALA A 347 -12.25 -0.44 5.05
N SER A 348 -12.10 0.57 5.90
CA SER A 348 -11.11 0.51 6.97
C SER A 348 -11.65 0.92 8.33
N PRO A 349 -11.34 0.15 9.43
CA PRO A 349 -11.72 0.49 10.80
C PRO A 349 -11.16 1.83 11.31
N MET A 350 -10.21 2.47 10.62
CA MET A 350 -9.68 3.79 10.99
C MET A 350 -10.62 4.96 10.69
N TRP A 351 -11.60 4.76 9.80
CA TRP A 351 -12.48 5.80 9.29
C TRP A 351 -13.54 6.30 10.26
N PRO A 352 -14.17 5.45 11.10
CA PRO A 352 -15.12 5.93 12.10
C PRO A 352 -14.51 6.95 13.07
N ILE A 353 -13.19 6.91 13.24
CA ILE A 353 -12.46 7.76 14.21
C ILE A 353 -12.18 9.14 13.64
N TRP A 354 -11.83 9.24 12.35
CA TRP A 354 -11.62 10.54 11.70
C TRP A 354 -12.93 11.30 11.53
N ILE A 355 -14.01 10.59 11.23
CA ILE A 355 -15.36 11.11 11.07
C ILE A 355 -15.98 11.53 12.43
N ALA A 356 -15.63 10.86 13.53
CA ALA A 356 -16.17 11.14 14.87
C ALA A 356 -15.44 12.27 15.62
N SER A 357 -14.34 12.80 15.09
CA SER A 357 -13.60 13.89 15.75
C SER A 357 -14.24 15.25 15.42
N PRO A 358 -14.82 15.96 16.40
CA PRO A 358 -15.45 17.26 16.18
C PRO A 358 -14.46 18.43 16.06
N THR A 359 -13.16 18.15 15.86
CA THR A 359 -12.13 19.20 15.80
C THR A 359 -11.76 19.56 14.36
N PRO A 360 -11.31 20.79 14.09
CA PRO A 360 -11.00 21.31 12.75
C PRO A 360 -9.71 20.70 12.17
N SER A 361 -9.70 19.37 12.00
CA SER A 361 -8.56 18.59 11.54
C SER A 361 -8.17 18.87 10.08
N ALA A 362 -9.10 19.32 9.26
CA ALA A 362 -8.80 19.79 7.90
C ALA A 362 -7.91 21.04 7.88
N GLY A 363 -8.08 21.95 8.83
CA GLY A 363 -7.21 23.11 9.03
C GLY A 363 -5.81 22.72 9.52
N LEU A 364 -5.70 21.68 10.34
CA LEU A 364 -4.43 21.20 10.88
C LEU A 364 -3.64 20.40 9.84
N ALA A 365 -4.29 19.54 9.07
CA ALA A 365 -3.67 18.85 7.94
C ALA A 365 -3.19 19.87 6.89
N ALA A 366 -3.99 20.90 6.59
CA ALA A 366 -3.58 22.03 5.74
C ALA A 366 -2.40 22.81 6.35
N SER A 367 -2.32 22.95 7.67
CA SER A 367 -1.21 23.65 8.36
C SER A 367 0.07 22.82 8.36
N VAL A 368 -0.01 21.50 8.56
CA VAL A 368 1.13 20.57 8.43
C VAL A 368 1.60 20.52 6.98
N MET A 369 0.69 20.48 6.02
CA MET A 369 1.01 20.58 4.60
C MET A 369 1.63 21.93 4.25
N HIS A 370 1.15 23.02 4.80
CA HIS A 370 1.72 24.36 4.61
C HIS A 370 3.11 24.47 5.23
N TRP A 371 3.35 23.86 6.40
CA TRP A 371 4.65 23.81 7.05
C TRP A 371 5.65 22.98 6.22
N LEU A 372 5.24 21.80 5.74
CA LEU A 372 6.04 20.96 4.84
C LEU A 372 6.35 21.68 3.50
N TRP A 373 5.45 22.57 3.04
CA TRP A 373 5.66 23.39 1.83
C TRP A 373 6.57 24.60 2.03
N ALA A 374 6.65 25.13 3.25
CA ALA A 374 7.45 26.33 3.54
C ALA A 374 8.95 26.04 3.67
N GLU A 375 9.35 24.79 3.87
CA GLU A 375 10.76 24.37 3.97
C GLU A 375 11.32 23.78 2.67
N THR A 376 10.53 23.71 1.59
CA THR A 376 10.97 23.27 0.24
C THR A 376 11.02 24.44 -0.74
#